data_c18e7abdfe472707ca6b97aca31ce566
#
_entry.id   c18e7abdfe472707ca6b97aca31ce566
#
_cell.length_a   1.000
_cell.length_b   1.000
_cell.length_c   1.000
_cell.angle_alpha   90.00
_cell.angle_beta   90.00
_cell.angle_gamma   90.00
#
_symmetry.space_group_name_H-M   'P 1'
#
loop_
_entity.id
_entity.type
_entity.pdbx_description
1 polymer ?
#
loop_
_entity_poly.entity_id
_entity_poly.type
_entity_poly.pdbx_seq_one_letter_code
_entity_poly.pdbx_strand_id
1 'polypeptide(L)'
;MVESQEKRSPVICSLACSVAATFNLKKKGEKMFNELVEKRRSVKVYAKRPVEAGKIDGIIEAALRSPTGKAARPWAFVVVTDKTLLEKLSVAKPQGAAFLKDAPVAVVVCGDPSASGLWVEDCSIAAVTMQYAALALGLGSRWAQMRGNNFKEGTTSEQYIAELLGLPENLTVLCIIAIGYPGEEMVPYKKDALRCDKVSYNRYGQKKA
;
A
#
# COMPACT_ATOMS: atom_id res chain seq x y z
N MET A 1 50.14 -53.22 -22.89
CA MET A 1 49.91 -52.26 -21.83
C MET A 1 49.41 -50.97 -22.45
N VAL A 2 48.11 -50.72 -22.40
CA VAL A 2 47.51 -49.48 -22.89
C VAL A 2 46.57 -49.07 -21.77
N GLU A 3 46.94 -47.97 -21.10
CA GLU A 3 46.13 -47.33 -20.05
C GLU A 3 44.92 -46.64 -20.66
N SER A 4 43.75 -47.03 -20.20
CA SER A 4 42.47 -46.37 -20.49
C SER A 4 42.28 -45.16 -19.61
N GLN A 5 42.35 -43.95 -20.17
CA GLN A 5 41.96 -42.73 -19.50
C GLN A 5 40.42 -42.60 -19.49
N GLU A 6 39.85 -42.66 -18.33
CA GLU A 6 38.44 -42.41 -18.04
C GLU A 6 38.17 -40.90 -18.11
N LYS A 7 37.40 -40.46 -19.11
CA LYS A 7 36.91 -39.09 -19.24
C LYS A 7 35.82 -38.85 -18.21
N ARG A 8 36.13 -38.11 -17.18
CA ARG A 8 35.11 -37.60 -16.22
C ARG A 8 34.25 -36.52 -16.87
N SER A 9 32.97 -36.76 -16.90
CA SER A 9 31.94 -35.92 -17.48
C SER A 9 31.70 -34.63 -16.65
N PRO A 10 31.44 -33.44 -17.26
CA PRO A 10 31.31 -32.19 -16.56
C PRO A 10 29.83 -31.88 -16.15
N VAL A 11 29.15 -32.84 -15.48
CA VAL A 11 27.72 -32.67 -15.14
C VAL A 11 27.48 -32.10 -13.74
N ILE A 12 28.50 -31.98 -12.90
CA ILE A 12 28.32 -31.60 -11.47
C ILE A 12 28.29 -30.05 -11.25
N CYS A 13 28.71 -29.24 -12.22
CA CYS A 13 28.80 -27.79 -12.01
C CYS A 13 27.51 -27.02 -12.24
N SER A 14 26.46 -27.60 -12.86
CA SER A 14 25.23 -26.90 -13.23
C SER A 14 24.21 -26.83 -12.06
N LEU A 15 24.15 -27.87 -11.24
CA LEU A 15 23.17 -27.92 -10.11
C LEU A 15 23.58 -27.01 -8.94
N ALA A 16 24.87 -26.90 -8.63
CA ALA A 16 25.33 -26.03 -7.53
C ALA A 16 25.13 -24.54 -7.87
N CYS A 17 25.28 -24.15 -9.13
CA CYS A 17 25.07 -22.77 -9.59
C CYS A 17 23.58 -22.40 -9.55
N SER A 18 22.67 -23.33 -9.90
CA SER A 18 21.22 -23.13 -9.86
C SER A 18 20.71 -22.96 -8.42
N VAL A 19 21.17 -23.77 -7.48
CA VAL A 19 20.76 -23.69 -6.07
C VAL A 19 21.28 -22.41 -5.41
N ALA A 20 22.52 -22.02 -5.68
CA ALA A 20 23.10 -20.78 -5.15
C ALA A 20 22.40 -19.52 -5.72
N ALA A 21 22.04 -19.53 -7.00
CA ALA A 21 21.29 -18.43 -7.64
C ALA A 21 19.87 -18.33 -7.05
N THR A 22 19.18 -19.44 -6.88
CA THR A 22 17.84 -19.48 -6.26
C THR A 22 17.86 -19.01 -4.80
N PHE A 23 18.88 -19.41 -4.03
CA PHE A 23 19.06 -19.00 -2.63
C PHE A 23 19.39 -17.49 -2.52
N ASN A 24 20.20 -16.95 -3.43
CA ASN A 24 20.51 -15.52 -3.48
C ASN A 24 19.30 -14.67 -3.91
N LEU A 25 18.48 -15.15 -4.84
CA LEU A 25 17.24 -14.48 -5.24
C LEU A 25 16.23 -14.45 -4.10
N LYS A 26 16.10 -15.54 -3.32
CA LYS A 26 15.23 -15.60 -2.14
C LYS A 26 15.68 -14.60 -1.07
N LYS A 27 16.96 -14.57 -0.71
CA LYS A 27 17.52 -13.58 0.24
C LYS A 27 17.36 -12.14 -0.26
N LYS A 28 17.52 -11.91 -1.57
CA LYS A 28 17.33 -10.58 -2.18
C LYS A 28 15.87 -10.12 -2.06
N GLY A 29 14.89 -11.01 -2.27
CA GLY A 29 13.46 -10.71 -2.14
C GLY A 29 13.06 -10.41 -0.70
N GLU A 30 13.52 -11.21 0.28
CA GLU A 30 13.29 -10.98 1.71
C GLU A 30 13.85 -9.62 2.16
N LYS A 31 15.07 -9.29 1.73
CA LYS A 31 15.72 -7.99 2.02
C LYS A 31 14.92 -6.83 1.42
N MET A 32 14.43 -6.98 0.19
CA MET A 32 13.69 -5.95 -0.53
C MET A 32 12.37 -5.58 0.18
N PHE A 33 11.59 -6.56 0.67
CA PHE A 33 10.34 -6.29 1.39
C PHE A 33 10.59 -5.61 2.73
N ASN A 34 11.56 -6.08 3.51
CA ASN A 34 11.93 -5.45 4.78
C ASN A 34 12.39 -4.00 4.58
N GLU A 35 13.16 -3.72 3.53
CA GLU A 35 13.54 -2.35 3.18
C GLU A 35 12.34 -1.45 2.86
N LEU A 36 11.30 -1.98 2.18
CA LEU A 36 10.07 -1.23 1.94
C LEU A 36 9.33 -0.92 3.26
N VAL A 37 9.25 -1.90 4.16
CA VAL A 37 8.61 -1.71 5.47
C VAL A 37 9.35 -0.66 6.29
N GLU A 38 10.68 -0.69 6.30
CA GLU A 38 11.52 0.30 7.01
C GLU A 38 11.37 1.71 6.42
N LYS A 39 11.40 1.82 5.08
CA LYS A 39 11.37 3.11 4.36
C LYS A 39 10.01 3.77 4.33
N ARG A 40 8.91 3.01 4.47
CA ARG A 40 7.57 3.58 4.33
C ARG A 40 7.29 4.66 5.37
N ARG A 41 6.95 5.84 4.89
CA ARG A 41 6.53 7.00 5.70
C ARG A 41 5.32 7.67 5.06
N SER A 42 4.55 8.41 5.85
CA SER A 42 3.49 9.28 5.33
C SER A 42 4.10 10.55 4.76
N VAL A 43 4.01 10.74 3.46
CA VAL A 43 4.51 11.93 2.75
C VAL A 43 3.61 13.12 3.06
N LYS A 44 4.20 14.27 3.41
CA LYS A 44 3.47 15.50 3.74
C LYS A 44 3.53 16.52 2.60
N VAL A 45 4.62 16.51 1.85
CA VAL A 45 4.89 17.42 0.74
C VAL A 45 5.13 16.61 -0.53
N TYR A 46 4.45 16.94 -1.61
CA TYR A 46 4.61 16.32 -2.92
C TYR A 46 5.39 17.23 -3.86
N ALA A 47 6.26 16.64 -4.67
CA ALA A 47 6.91 17.36 -5.76
C ALA A 47 5.85 17.72 -6.84
N LYS A 48 6.02 18.87 -7.49
CA LYS A 48 5.16 19.31 -8.60
C LYS A 48 5.50 18.53 -9.89
N ARG A 49 5.26 17.24 -9.84
CA ARG A 49 5.53 16.30 -10.92
C ARG A 49 4.35 15.33 -11.06
N PRO A 50 3.81 15.13 -12.28
CA PRO A 50 2.78 14.14 -12.51
C PRO A 50 3.31 12.73 -12.25
N VAL A 51 2.40 11.82 -11.92
CA VAL A 51 2.68 10.37 -11.81
C VAL A 51 2.33 9.75 -13.17
N GLU A 52 3.24 8.94 -13.68
CA GLU A 52 3.07 8.23 -14.94
C GLU A 52 1.91 7.22 -14.86
N ALA A 53 1.08 7.14 -15.90
CA ALA A 53 -0.10 6.26 -15.93
C ALA A 53 0.25 4.80 -15.62
N GLY A 54 1.33 4.25 -16.17
CA GLY A 54 1.74 2.88 -15.89
C GLY A 54 2.12 2.61 -14.43
N LYS A 55 2.54 3.63 -13.66
CA LYS A 55 2.74 3.50 -12.22
C LYS A 55 1.42 3.47 -11.47
N ILE A 56 0.45 4.28 -11.90
CA ILE A 56 -0.90 4.27 -11.33
C ILE A 56 -1.53 2.90 -11.56
N ASP A 57 -1.47 2.37 -12.78
CA ASP A 57 -1.99 1.05 -13.14
C ASP A 57 -1.37 -0.06 -12.28
N GLY A 58 -0.04 -0.04 -12.10
CA GLY A 58 0.66 -1.01 -11.24
C GLY A 58 0.24 -0.93 -9.77
N ILE A 59 -0.06 0.26 -9.25
CA ILE A 59 -0.56 0.45 -7.88
C ILE A 59 -1.99 -0.10 -7.74
N ILE A 60 -2.85 0.16 -8.71
CA ILE A 60 -4.22 -0.36 -8.72
C ILE A 60 -4.21 -1.89 -8.88
N GLU A 61 -3.36 -2.45 -9.75
CA GLU A 61 -3.20 -3.90 -9.88
C GLU A 61 -2.79 -4.53 -8.54
N ALA A 62 -1.85 -3.94 -7.81
CA ALA A 62 -1.44 -4.42 -6.50
C ALA A 62 -2.61 -4.42 -5.50
N ALA A 63 -3.44 -3.39 -5.50
CA ALA A 63 -4.64 -3.31 -4.67
C ALA A 63 -5.66 -4.40 -5.03
N LEU A 64 -5.92 -4.62 -6.32
CA LEU A 64 -6.84 -5.66 -6.82
C LEU A 64 -6.37 -7.08 -6.50
N ARG A 65 -5.06 -7.29 -6.26
CA ARG A 65 -4.48 -8.56 -5.83
C ARG A 65 -4.51 -8.77 -4.31
N SER A 66 -4.98 -7.81 -3.54
CA SER A 66 -5.05 -7.91 -2.07
C SER A 66 -5.98 -9.02 -1.63
N PRO A 67 -5.63 -9.77 -0.57
CA PRO A 67 -6.51 -10.79 -0.01
C PRO A 67 -7.75 -10.15 0.60
N THR A 68 -8.86 -10.90 0.60
CA THR A 68 -10.11 -10.50 1.25
C THR A 68 -10.75 -11.68 1.98
N GLY A 69 -11.52 -11.39 3.01
CA GLY A 69 -12.29 -12.41 3.72
C GLY A 69 -13.20 -13.17 2.75
N LYS A 70 -13.13 -14.51 2.75
CA LYS A 70 -13.93 -15.39 1.88
C LYS A 70 -13.88 -15.06 0.38
N ALA A 71 -12.82 -14.39 -0.07
CA ALA A 71 -12.66 -13.87 -1.43
C ALA A 71 -13.80 -12.93 -1.89
N ALA A 72 -14.43 -12.20 -0.97
CA ALA A 72 -15.59 -11.35 -1.21
C ALA A 72 -15.26 -10.14 -2.12
N ARG A 73 -14.01 -9.62 -2.07
CA ARG A 73 -13.54 -8.47 -2.87
C ARG A 73 -14.52 -7.28 -2.84
N PRO A 74 -14.89 -6.78 -1.64
CA PRO A 74 -15.92 -5.76 -1.49
C PRO A 74 -15.46 -4.37 -1.92
N TRP A 75 -14.16 -4.18 -2.21
CA TRP A 75 -13.56 -2.90 -2.52
C TRP A 75 -13.89 -2.39 -3.94
N ALA A 76 -14.00 -1.08 -4.03
CA ALA A 76 -14.00 -0.32 -5.27
C ALA A 76 -13.01 0.85 -5.13
N PHE A 77 -12.40 1.24 -6.24
CA PHE A 77 -11.38 2.30 -6.25
C PHE A 77 -11.75 3.37 -7.26
N VAL A 78 -11.71 4.65 -6.84
CA VAL A 78 -11.84 5.79 -7.76
C VAL A 78 -10.51 6.50 -7.79
N VAL A 79 -9.84 6.48 -8.94
CA VAL A 79 -8.59 7.21 -9.17
C VAL A 79 -8.92 8.64 -9.59
N VAL A 80 -8.41 9.62 -8.86
CA VAL A 80 -8.64 11.04 -9.08
C VAL A 80 -7.32 11.71 -9.41
N THR A 81 -7.23 12.31 -10.62
CA THR A 81 -6.10 13.11 -11.09
C THR A 81 -6.54 14.53 -11.45
N ASP A 82 -7.85 14.78 -11.52
CA ASP A 82 -8.41 16.10 -11.75
C ASP A 82 -8.15 17.02 -10.56
N LYS A 83 -7.50 18.16 -10.83
CA LYS A 83 -7.08 19.09 -9.79
C LYS A 83 -8.26 19.69 -9.02
N THR A 84 -9.37 19.99 -9.72
CA THR A 84 -10.56 20.57 -9.10
C THR A 84 -11.20 19.57 -8.13
N LEU A 85 -11.24 18.29 -8.50
CA LEU A 85 -11.71 17.23 -7.60
C LEU A 85 -10.77 17.02 -6.41
N LEU A 86 -9.44 17.05 -6.62
CA LEU A 86 -8.47 16.95 -5.53
C LEU A 86 -8.62 18.13 -4.54
N GLU A 87 -8.86 19.33 -5.00
CA GLU A 87 -9.16 20.49 -4.17
C GLU A 87 -10.44 20.28 -3.35
N LYS A 88 -11.52 19.79 -3.97
CA LYS A 88 -12.78 19.46 -3.27
C LYS A 88 -12.60 18.33 -2.27
N LEU A 89 -11.84 17.29 -2.59
CA LEU A 89 -11.53 16.21 -1.65
C LEU A 89 -10.69 16.69 -0.47
N SER A 90 -9.87 17.73 -0.65
CA SER A 90 -9.00 18.26 0.41
C SER A 90 -9.78 18.91 1.56
N VAL A 91 -11.01 19.28 1.35
CA VAL A 91 -11.90 19.87 2.35
C VAL A 91 -12.98 18.90 2.85
N ALA A 92 -12.96 17.64 2.43
CA ALA A 92 -13.94 16.62 2.77
C ALA A 92 -14.04 16.34 4.30
N LYS A 93 -13.11 16.83 5.09
CA LYS A 93 -13.16 16.85 6.55
C LYS A 93 -12.40 18.06 7.10
N PRO A 94 -12.75 18.51 8.33
CA PRO A 94 -12.17 19.73 8.89
C PRO A 94 -10.64 19.72 9.04
N GLN A 95 -10.05 18.55 9.34
CA GLN A 95 -8.61 18.43 9.56
C GLN A 95 -8.05 17.14 8.94
N GLY A 96 -6.78 17.20 8.49
CA GLY A 96 -6.02 16.03 8.05
C GLY A 96 -6.37 15.52 6.64
N ALA A 97 -6.97 16.36 5.78
CA ALA A 97 -7.19 16.10 4.35
C ALA A 97 -6.56 17.16 3.44
N ALA A 98 -6.19 18.33 3.96
CA ALA A 98 -5.72 19.48 3.19
C ALA A 98 -4.57 19.18 2.22
N PHE A 99 -3.73 18.17 2.49
CA PHE A 99 -2.63 17.75 1.62
C PHE A 99 -3.09 17.11 0.28
N LEU A 100 -4.37 16.72 0.18
CA LEU A 100 -4.91 16.12 -1.05
C LEU A 100 -4.86 17.07 -2.24
N LYS A 101 -5.05 18.38 -2.02
CA LYS A 101 -4.96 19.40 -3.09
C LYS A 101 -3.57 19.52 -3.72
N ASP A 102 -2.53 19.10 -3.00
CA ASP A 102 -1.13 19.19 -3.42
C ASP A 102 -0.60 17.86 -4.00
N ALA A 103 -1.37 16.79 -3.87
CA ALA A 103 -1.03 15.49 -4.43
C ALA A 103 -1.39 15.43 -5.93
N PRO A 104 -0.55 14.86 -6.80
CA PRO A 104 -0.87 14.68 -8.21
C PRO A 104 -1.93 13.58 -8.47
N VAL A 105 -2.09 12.65 -7.54
CA VAL A 105 -3.04 11.53 -7.62
C VAL A 105 -3.62 11.25 -6.24
N ALA A 106 -4.91 10.96 -6.19
CA ALA A 106 -5.58 10.36 -5.05
C ALA A 106 -6.37 9.13 -5.48
N VAL A 107 -6.37 8.09 -4.64
CA VAL A 107 -7.23 6.92 -4.82
C VAL A 107 -8.24 6.90 -3.68
N VAL A 108 -9.51 7.07 -4.01
CA VAL A 108 -10.62 6.93 -3.05
C VAL A 108 -10.92 5.44 -2.92
N VAL A 109 -10.79 4.93 -1.71
CA VAL A 109 -11.03 3.52 -1.38
C VAL A 109 -12.43 3.39 -0.79
N CYS A 110 -13.28 2.69 -1.50
CA CYS A 110 -14.65 2.40 -1.12
C CYS A 110 -14.83 0.91 -0.88
N GLY A 111 -15.86 0.55 -0.15
CA GLY A 111 -16.27 -0.84 0.04
C GLY A 111 -17.78 -0.97 0.08
N ASP A 112 -18.26 -2.17 -0.29
CA ASP A 112 -19.67 -2.55 -0.21
C ASP A 112 -19.91 -3.32 1.10
N PRO A 113 -20.60 -2.71 2.11
CA PRO A 113 -20.92 -3.37 3.37
C PRO A 113 -21.85 -4.57 3.21
N SER A 114 -22.64 -4.63 2.12
CA SER A 114 -23.53 -5.75 1.85
C SER A 114 -22.80 -6.99 1.30
N ALA A 115 -21.68 -6.78 0.60
CA ALA A 115 -20.86 -7.85 0.05
C ALA A 115 -20.00 -8.54 1.13
N SER A 116 -19.59 -7.82 2.17
CA SER A 116 -18.76 -8.37 3.25
C SER A 116 -18.89 -7.57 4.54
N GLY A 117 -19.17 -8.24 5.65
CA GLY A 117 -19.07 -7.63 6.99
C GLY A 117 -17.64 -7.23 7.37
N LEU A 118 -16.62 -7.72 6.63
CA LEU A 118 -15.20 -7.40 6.79
C LEU A 118 -14.71 -6.35 5.78
N TRP A 119 -15.63 -5.60 5.17
CA TRP A 119 -15.27 -4.64 4.12
C TRP A 119 -14.25 -3.58 4.58
N VAL A 120 -14.28 -3.18 5.84
CA VAL A 120 -13.33 -2.21 6.40
C VAL A 120 -11.92 -2.76 6.44
N GLU A 121 -11.76 -4.00 6.91
CA GLU A 121 -10.49 -4.71 6.96
C GLU A 121 -9.96 -4.99 5.55
N ASP A 122 -10.81 -5.52 4.66
CA ASP A 122 -10.47 -5.83 3.27
C ASP A 122 -10.00 -4.57 2.51
N CYS A 123 -10.74 -3.46 2.64
CA CYS A 123 -10.36 -2.17 2.05
C CYS A 123 -9.09 -1.60 2.67
N SER A 124 -8.87 -1.78 3.99
CA SER A 124 -7.65 -1.33 4.67
C SER A 124 -6.42 -2.10 4.19
N ILE A 125 -6.54 -3.40 3.97
CA ILE A 125 -5.47 -4.25 3.41
C ILE A 125 -5.13 -3.76 1.99
N ALA A 126 -6.11 -3.53 1.13
CA ALA A 126 -5.90 -3.01 -0.20
C ALA A 126 -5.23 -1.63 -0.19
N ALA A 127 -5.66 -0.73 0.69
CA ALA A 127 -5.07 0.61 0.84
C ALA A 127 -3.60 0.55 1.31
N VAL A 128 -3.24 -0.35 2.23
CA VAL A 128 -1.84 -0.56 2.65
C VAL A 128 -1.02 -1.16 1.52
N THR A 129 -1.57 -2.11 0.76
CA THR A 129 -0.91 -2.69 -0.42
C THR A 129 -0.58 -1.62 -1.46
N MET A 130 -1.51 -0.69 -1.74
CA MET A 130 -1.24 0.49 -2.60
C MET A 130 -0.06 1.31 -2.10
N GLN A 131 0.05 1.55 -0.79
CA GLN A 131 1.13 2.36 -0.23
C GLN A 131 2.51 1.69 -0.43
N TYR A 132 2.60 0.37 -0.26
CA TYR A 132 3.83 -0.37 -0.52
C TYR A 132 4.16 -0.45 -2.02
N ALA A 133 3.16 -0.63 -2.88
CA ALA A 133 3.33 -0.59 -4.33
C ALA A 133 3.83 0.79 -4.80
N ALA A 134 3.25 1.88 -4.29
CA ALA A 134 3.71 3.22 -4.57
C ALA A 134 5.19 3.42 -4.17
N LEU A 135 5.56 2.98 -2.97
CA LEU A 135 6.94 3.08 -2.50
C LEU A 135 7.92 2.26 -3.35
N ALA A 136 7.53 1.05 -3.76
CA ALA A 136 8.35 0.21 -4.65
C ALA A 136 8.59 0.86 -6.02
N LEU A 137 7.66 1.71 -6.48
CA LEU A 137 7.75 2.49 -7.71
C LEU A 137 8.44 3.86 -7.54
N GLY A 138 9.04 4.13 -6.35
CA GLY A 138 9.72 5.38 -6.04
C GLY A 138 8.78 6.55 -5.75
N LEU A 139 7.52 6.26 -5.41
CA LEU A 139 6.52 7.24 -5.00
C LEU A 139 6.33 7.24 -3.49
N GLY A 140 5.77 8.32 -2.97
CA GLY A 140 5.30 8.41 -1.61
C GLY A 140 3.78 8.41 -1.54
N SER A 141 3.25 8.10 -0.36
CA SER A 141 1.81 8.09 -0.14
C SER A 141 1.44 8.61 1.24
N ARG A 142 0.16 9.02 1.37
CA ARG A 142 -0.42 9.39 2.66
C ARG A 142 -1.88 9.00 2.71
N TRP A 143 -2.27 8.43 3.85
CA TRP A 143 -3.64 8.05 4.17
C TRP A 143 -4.42 9.24 4.72
N ALA A 144 -5.62 9.49 4.19
CA ALA A 144 -6.62 10.38 4.76
C ALA A 144 -7.85 9.54 5.14
N GLN A 145 -8.07 9.33 6.44
CA GLN A 145 -9.24 8.64 6.94
C GLN A 145 -10.49 9.48 6.68
N MET A 146 -11.52 8.88 6.05
CA MET A 146 -12.81 9.54 5.77
C MET A 146 -13.93 8.94 6.60
N ARG A 147 -14.03 7.61 6.64
CA ARG A 147 -15.04 6.92 7.45
C ARG A 147 -15.00 7.38 8.89
N GLY A 148 -16.18 7.73 9.42
CA GLY A 148 -16.37 8.20 10.79
C GLY A 148 -15.96 9.65 11.01
N ASN A 149 -15.82 10.46 9.95
CA ASN A 149 -15.57 11.89 10.02
C ASN A 149 -16.77 12.68 9.47
N ASN A 150 -16.92 13.93 9.89
CA ASN A 150 -17.91 14.84 9.36
C ASN A 150 -17.26 15.84 8.40
N PHE A 151 -17.96 16.14 7.29
CA PHE A 151 -17.62 17.25 6.40
C PHE A 151 -18.10 18.57 7.03
N LYS A 152 -19.36 18.61 7.42
CA LYS A 152 -20.02 19.71 8.11
C LYS A 152 -21.17 19.17 8.96
N GLU A 153 -21.85 20.04 9.73
CA GLU A 153 -23.02 19.64 10.47
C GLU A 153 -24.07 18.99 9.56
N GLY A 154 -24.58 17.84 9.97
CA GLY A 154 -25.57 17.05 9.23
C GLY A 154 -25.05 16.30 7.99
N THR A 155 -23.75 16.39 7.65
CA THR A 155 -23.19 15.70 6.47
C THR A 155 -21.88 15.02 6.83
N THR A 156 -21.79 13.71 6.65
CA THR A 156 -20.53 12.97 6.86
C THR A 156 -19.55 13.18 5.71
N SER A 157 -18.27 12.88 5.95
CA SER A 157 -17.25 12.91 4.90
C SER A 157 -17.55 11.89 3.80
N GLU A 158 -18.08 10.71 4.17
CA GLU A 158 -18.48 9.66 3.24
C GLU A 158 -19.59 10.14 2.30
N GLN A 159 -20.65 10.77 2.84
CA GLN A 159 -21.77 11.31 2.06
C GLN A 159 -21.31 12.40 1.08
N TYR A 160 -20.50 13.35 1.56
CA TYR A 160 -19.95 14.40 0.72
C TYR A 160 -19.14 13.86 -0.45
N ILE A 161 -18.27 12.87 -0.20
CA ILE A 161 -17.43 12.26 -1.23
C ILE A 161 -18.27 11.41 -2.19
N ALA A 162 -19.26 10.68 -1.68
CA ALA A 162 -20.17 9.88 -2.50
C ALA A 162 -20.94 10.76 -3.50
N GLU A 163 -21.49 11.88 -3.04
CA GLU A 163 -22.15 12.86 -3.90
C GLU A 163 -21.18 13.49 -4.91
N LEU A 164 -19.99 13.93 -4.45
CA LEU A 164 -18.98 14.57 -5.29
C LEU A 164 -18.52 13.67 -6.46
N LEU A 165 -18.39 12.36 -6.21
CA LEU A 165 -17.86 11.40 -7.18
C LEU A 165 -18.94 10.54 -7.86
N GLY A 166 -20.22 10.73 -7.52
CA GLY A 166 -21.34 9.95 -8.05
C GLY A 166 -21.28 8.47 -7.69
N LEU A 167 -20.90 8.15 -6.46
CA LEU A 167 -20.84 6.76 -6.00
C LEU A 167 -22.24 6.17 -5.86
N PRO A 168 -22.44 4.89 -6.22
CA PRO A 168 -23.73 4.21 -5.98
C PRO A 168 -23.98 4.01 -4.48
N GLU A 169 -25.25 3.87 -4.10
CA GLU A 169 -25.70 3.82 -2.69
C GLU A 169 -25.10 2.65 -1.88
N ASN A 170 -24.73 1.55 -2.56
CA ASN A 170 -24.13 0.39 -1.90
C ASN A 170 -22.63 0.58 -1.58
N LEU A 171 -21.98 1.64 -2.05
CA LEU A 171 -20.58 1.90 -1.75
C LEU A 171 -20.40 2.94 -0.65
N THR A 172 -19.59 2.60 0.32
CA THR A 172 -19.19 3.48 1.43
C THR A 172 -17.71 3.80 1.37
N VAL A 173 -17.36 5.08 1.52
CA VAL A 173 -15.97 5.53 1.48
C VAL A 173 -15.26 5.17 2.78
N LEU A 174 -14.11 4.49 2.70
CA LEU A 174 -13.24 4.22 3.85
C LEU A 174 -12.22 5.33 4.04
N CYS A 175 -11.41 5.57 3.02
CA CYS A 175 -10.29 6.48 3.08
C CYS A 175 -9.89 6.97 1.69
N ILE A 176 -8.95 7.92 1.66
CA ILE A 176 -8.30 8.38 0.44
C ILE A 176 -6.79 8.18 0.59
N ILE A 177 -6.14 7.60 -0.41
CA ILE A 177 -4.69 7.46 -0.47
C ILE A 177 -4.16 8.50 -1.46
N ALA A 178 -3.50 9.55 -0.96
CA ALA A 178 -2.74 10.47 -1.79
C ALA A 178 -1.42 9.81 -2.24
N ILE A 179 -1.03 10.01 -3.49
CA ILE A 179 0.15 9.39 -4.10
C ILE A 179 0.87 10.44 -4.96
N GLY A 180 2.20 10.46 -4.87
CA GLY A 180 3.02 11.34 -5.69
C GLY A 180 4.50 11.20 -5.36
N TYR A 181 5.36 11.89 -6.08
CA TYR A 181 6.77 11.94 -5.76
C TYR A 181 6.98 12.73 -4.46
N PRO A 182 7.77 12.20 -3.48
CA PRO A 182 8.09 12.97 -2.28
C PRO A 182 8.80 14.29 -2.64
N GLY A 183 8.34 15.40 -2.06
CA GLY A 183 8.98 16.70 -2.13
C GLY A 183 9.86 17.00 -0.91
N GLU A 184 10.01 16.02 -0.03
CA GLU A 184 10.80 16.09 1.19
C GLU A 184 11.55 14.77 1.42
N GLU A 185 12.64 14.82 2.20
CA GLU A 185 13.34 13.61 2.59
C GLU A 185 12.53 12.82 3.62
N MET A 186 12.36 11.53 3.37
CA MET A 186 11.60 10.63 4.23
C MET A 186 12.53 9.89 5.20
N VAL A 187 12.55 10.30 6.47
CA VAL A 187 13.37 9.64 7.51
C VAL A 187 12.64 8.41 8.07
N PRO A 188 13.20 7.19 7.90
CA PRO A 188 12.63 5.97 8.46
C PRO A 188 12.57 5.99 10.00
N TYR A 189 11.68 5.17 10.59
CA TYR A 189 11.75 4.93 12.03
C TYR A 189 13.02 4.17 12.38
N LYS A 190 13.72 4.63 13.42
CA LYS A 190 14.83 3.89 13.98
C LYS A 190 14.32 2.60 14.65
N LYS A 191 15.16 1.57 14.68
CA LYS A 191 14.80 0.26 15.23
C LYS A 191 14.45 0.31 16.73
N ASP A 192 15.11 1.20 17.47
CA ASP A 192 14.86 1.45 18.89
C ASP A 192 13.53 2.17 19.18
N ALA A 193 12.96 2.86 18.18
CA ALA A 193 11.64 3.47 18.28
C ALA A 193 10.48 2.47 18.11
N LEU A 194 10.78 1.20 17.77
CA LEU A 194 9.76 0.17 17.62
C LEU A 194 9.20 -0.24 18.99
N ARG A 195 7.89 -0.29 19.09
CA ARG A 195 7.16 -0.62 20.32
C ARG A 195 7.15 -2.14 20.58
N CYS A 196 8.36 -2.72 20.76
CA CYS A 196 8.51 -4.15 21.07
C CYS A 196 7.85 -4.53 22.40
N ASP A 197 7.58 -3.56 23.28
CA ASP A 197 6.81 -3.73 24.52
C ASP A 197 5.37 -4.21 24.26
N LYS A 198 4.81 -3.97 23.07
CA LYS A 198 3.47 -4.42 22.67
C LYS A 198 3.41 -5.89 22.23
N VAL A 199 4.56 -6.57 22.13
CA VAL A 199 4.60 -7.98 21.70
C VAL A 199 4.60 -8.89 22.92
N SER A 200 3.71 -9.87 22.91
CA SER A 200 3.62 -10.94 23.90
C SER A 200 3.76 -12.29 23.21
N TYR A 201 4.28 -13.28 23.92
CA TYR A 201 4.47 -14.64 23.43
C TYR A 201 3.57 -15.61 24.22
N ASN A 202 2.83 -16.45 23.51
CA ASN A 202 1.88 -17.44 24.03
C ASN A 202 0.69 -16.84 24.81
N ARG A 203 0.92 -15.98 25.80
CA ARG A 203 -0.13 -15.30 26.59
C ARG A 203 0.16 -13.80 26.66
N TYR A 204 -0.89 -12.98 26.77
CA TYR A 204 -0.75 -11.55 26.91
C TYR A 204 0.13 -11.20 28.13
N GLY A 205 1.06 -10.27 27.93
CA GLY A 205 2.02 -9.82 28.95
C GLY A 205 3.28 -10.71 29.08
N GLN A 206 3.31 -11.92 28.53
CA GLN A 206 4.52 -12.74 28.55
C GLN A 206 5.54 -12.25 27.52
N LYS A 207 6.79 -12.16 27.92
CA LYS A 207 7.91 -11.78 27.04
C LYS A 207 8.57 -13.03 26.46
N LYS A 208 9.33 -12.85 25.38
CA LYS A 208 10.16 -13.91 24.81
C LYS A 208 11.20 -14.35 25.84
N ALA A 209 11.31 -15.68 26.06
CA ALA A 209 12.38 -16.27 26.84
C ALA A 209 13.74 -16.03 26.19
#